data_1035e3f4dcb6b6e3a8b41b2b584d4c31
#
_entry.id   1035e3f4dcb6b6e3a8b41b2b584d4c31
#
_cell.length_a   1.000
_cell.length_b   1.000
_cell.length_c   1.000
_cell.angle_alpha   90.00
_cell.angle_beta   90.00
_cell.angle_gamma   90.00
#
_symmetry.space_group_name_H-M   'P 1'
#
loop_
_entity.id
_entity.type
_entity.pdbx_description
1 polymer ?
#
loop_
_entity_poly.entity_id
_entity_poly.type
_entity_poly.pdbx_seq_one_letter_code
_entity_poly.pdbx_strand_id
1 'polypeptide(L)'
;QNLNQLPPTYMYSVIFKDIVLEINDDDAKSLKNLEIYCKKQKIPETEINELKRKYHQKSPVWWYTCEIFLYGMLNHGLRSLDMEAMSKLGFFIRSLHLQLKQLHQEQLASFKKSFTVYRGQGMSKEDFQNLVDSKGGLLSFNNFLSTSKKPFINHATFLTAY
;
A
#
# COMPACT_ATOMS: atom_id res chain seq x y z
N GLN A 1 -20.68 -18.31 3.93
CA GLN A 1 -20.61 -16.98 4.56
C GLN A 1 -21.62 -16.08 3.86
N ASN A 2 -22.43 -15.39 4.65
CA ASN A 2 -23.48 -14.52 4.12
C ASN A 2 -22.85 -13.20 3.68
N LEU A 3 -22.72 -12.98 2.38
CA LEU A 3 -22.14 -11.77 1.79
C LEU A 3 -22.87 -10.47 2.19
N ASN A 4 -24.12 -10.59 2.66
CA ASN A 4 -24.91 -9.45 3.16
C ASN A 4 -24.40 -8.88 4.50
N GLN A 5 -23.40 -9.51 5.12
CA GLN A 5 -22.80 -9.06 6.38
C GLN A 5 -21.46 -8.32 6.19
N LEU A 6 -21.00 -8.17 4.94
CA LEU A 6 -19.77 -7.42 4.68
C LEU A 6 -20.02 -5.91 4.81
N PRO A 7 -19.10 -5.19 5.49
CA PRO A 7 -19.27 -3.75 5.61
C PRO A 7 -19.23 -3.07 4.24
N PRO A 8 -19.99 -1.98 4.03
CA PRO A 8 -19.99 -1.24 2.75
C PRO A 8 -18.59 -0.85 2.27
N THR A 9 -17.66 -0.57 3.18
CA THR A 9 -16.26 -0.26 2.89
C THR A 9 -15.54 -1.36 2.12
N TYR A 10 -15.90 -2.63 2.32
CA TYR A 10 -15.36 -3.74 1.56
C TYR A 10 -15.72 -3.63 0.06
N MET A 11 -16.99 -3.35 -0.23
CA MET A 11 -17.46 -3.19 -1.61
C MET A 11 -16.76 -2.02 -2.31
N TYR A 12 -16.59 -0.89 -1.62
CA TYR A 12 -15.85 0.26 -2.15
C TYR A 12 -14.40 -0.08 -2.44
N SER A 13 -13.73 -0.86 -1.58
CA SER A 13 -12.34 -1.29 -1.79
C SER A 13 -12.19 -2.17 -3.03
N VAL A 14 -13.14 -3.09 -3.27
CA VAL A 14 -13.12 -3.97 -4.44
C VAL A 14 -13.32 -3.17 -5.72
N ILE A 15 -14.36 -2.33 -5.77
CA ILE A 15 -14.67 -1.48 -6.94
C ILE A 15 -13.48 -0.54 -7.23
N PHE A 16 -12.94 0.09 -6.20
CA PHE A 16 -11.79 0.99 -6.35
C PHE A 16 -10.57 0.27 -6.91
N LYS A 17 -10.26 -0.92 -6.41
CA LYS A 17 -9.17 -1.74 -6.94
C LYS A 17 -9.35 -2.00 -8.44
N ASP A 18 -10.54 -2.40 -8.85
CA ASP A 18 -10.83 -2.71 -10.26
C ASP A 18 -10.67 -1.45 -11.12
N ILE A 19 -11.19 -0.30 -10.69
CA ILE A 19 -11.02 0.99 -11.37
C ILE A 19 -9.52 1.34 -11.50
N VAL A 20 -8.76 1.24 -10.42
CA VAL A 20 -7.32 1.60 -10.42
C VAL A 20 -6.53 0.69 -11.35
N LEU A 21 -6.86 -0.60 -11.43
CA LEU A 21 -6.18 -1.54 -12.30
C LEU A 21 -6.50 -1.32 -13.80
N GLU A 22 -7.62 -0.70 -14.11
CA GLU A 22 -8.01 -0.33 -15.48
C GLU A 22 -7.43 1.02 -15.92
N ILE A 23 -7.03 1.90 -15.00
CA ILE A 23 -6.42 3.19 -15.33
C ILE A 23 -5.13 2.96 -16.13
N ASN A 24 -5.09 3.44 -17.35
CA ASN A 24 -3.91 3.39 -18.21
C ASN A 24 -3.50 4.81 -18.62
N ASP A 25 -3.25 5.65 -17.62
CA ASP A 25 -2.80 7.02 -17.83
C ASP A 25 -1.31 7.05 -18.21
N ASP A 26 -0.94 8.10 -18.96
CA ASP A 26 0.46 8.44 -19.22
C ASP A 26 1.16 8.77 -17.89
N ASP A 27 2.26 8.06 -17.61
CA ASP A 27 3.06 8.23 -16.40
C ASP A 27 3.54 9.67 -16.22
N ALA A 28 3.89 10.38 -17.31
CA ALA A 28 4.36 11.76 -17.22
C ALA A 28 3.25 12.70 -16.72
N LYS A 29 2.02 12.51 -17.21
CA LYS A 29 0.83 13.24 -16.76
C LYS A 29 0.50 12.90 -15.30
N SER A 30 0.59 11.62 -14.95
CA SER A 30 0.32 11.12 -13.60
C SER A 30 1.31 11.67 -12.59
N LEU A 31 2.61 11.66 -12.91
CA LEU A 31 3.66 12.27 -12.07
C LEU A 31 3.46 13.78 -11.89
N LYS A 32 3.04 14.49 -12.93
CA LYS A 32 2.73 15.92 -12.81
C LYS A 32 1.53 16.18 -11.88
N ASN A 33 0.50 15.36 -11.97
CA ASN A 33 -0.67 15.45 -11.09
C ASN A 33 -0.30 15.13 -9.64
N LEU A 34 0.56 14.11 -9.43
CA LEU A 34 1.09 13.77 -8.12
C LEU A 34 1.94 14.89 -7.54
N GLU A 35 2.80 15.53 -8.34
CA GLU A 35 3.59 16.70 -7.91
C GLU A 35 2.71 17.82 -7.35
N ILE A 36 1.63 18.18 -8.08
CA ILE A 36 0.69 19.21 -7.63
C ILE A 36 0.07 18.83 -6.28
N TYR A 37 -0.35 17.58 -6.15
CA TYR A 37 -0.89 17.04 -4.91
C TYR A 37 0.11 17.06 -3.75
N CYS A 38 1.35 16.62 -4.00
CA CYS A 38 2.43 16.63 -2.99
C CYS A 38 2.73 18.05 -2.49
N LYS A 39 2.75 19.06 -3.37
CA LYS A 39 2.92 20.47 -2.98
C LYS A 39 1.78 20.95 -2.08
N LYS A 40 0.53 20.56 -2.39
CA LYS A 40 -0.64 20.84 -1.53
C LYS A 40 -0.49 20.20 -0.14
N GLN A 41 0.09 19.00 -0.08
CA GLN A 41 0.38 18.28 1.16
C GLN A 41 1.66 18.74 1.88
N LYS A 42 2.32 19.80 1.38
CA LYS A 42 3.56 20.38 1.95
C LYS A 42 4.74 19.40 1.99
N ILE A 43 4.79 18.46 1.06
CA ILE A 43 5.95 17.58 0.89
C ILE A 43 7.16 18.42 0.43
N PRO A 44 8.37 18.19 0.98
CA PRO A 44 9.56 18.92 0.57
C PRO A 44 9.82 18.81 -0.93
N GLU A 45 10.15 19.94 -1.56
CA GLU A 45 10.37 19.99 -3.01
C GLU A 45 11.56 19.13 -3.45
N THR A 46 12.53 18.96 -2.58
CA THR A 46 13.68 18.05 -2.80
C THR A 46 13.24 16.61 -3.01
N GLU A 47 12.31 16.10 -2.20
CA GLU A 47 11.78 14.74 -2.31
C GLU A 47 10.93 14.58 -3.58
N ILE A 48 10.10 15.57 -3.89
CA ILE A 48 9.28 15.57 -5.11
C ILE A 48 10.17 15.52 -6.36
N ASN A 49 11.22 16.35 -6.39
CA ASN A 49 12.17 16.41 -7.51
C ASN A 49 12.99 15.12 -7.64
N GLU A 50 13.35 14.50 -6.52
CA GLU A 50 14.01 13.19 -6.53
C GLU A 50 13.12 12.12 -7.12
N LEU A 51 11.86 12.04 -6.70
CA LEU A 51 10.88 11.13 -7.26
C LEU A 51 10.76 11.32 -8.79
N LYS A 52 10.52 12.54 -9.26
CA LYS A 52 10.38 12.83 -10.69
C LYS A 52 11.59 12.42 -11.51
N ARG A 53 12.79 12.72 -11.03
CA ARG A 53 14.05 12.43 -11.72
C ARG A 53 14.34 10.94 -11.83
N LYS A 54 14.00 10.18 -10.78
CA LYS A 54 14.40 8.77 -10.64
C LYS A 54 13.26 7.77 -10.82
N TYR A 55 12.02 8.23 -11.02
CA TYR A 55 10.85 7.36 -11.02
C TYR A 55 11.02 6.15 -11.92
N HIS A 56 11.39 6.38 -13.18
CA HIS A 56 11.59 5.31 -14.16
C HIS A 56 12.90 4.52 -14.01
N GLN A 57 13.80 4.94 -13.13
CA GLN A 57 15.09 4.26 -12.89
C GLN A 57 14.97 3.17 -11.81
N LYS A 58 13.87 3.15 -11.07
CA LYS A 58 13.65 2.25 -9.96
C LYS A 58 12.30 1.55 -10.12
N SER A 59 12.21 0.35 -9.56
CA SER A 59 10.97 -0.41 -9.61
C SER A 59 9.91 0.16 -8.65
N PRO A 60 8.60 -0.09 -8.89
CA PRO A 60 7.55 0.28 -7.96
C PRO A 60 7.75 -0.28 -6.54
N VAL A 61 8.21 -1.53 -6.42
CA VAL A 61 8.53 -2.12 -5.12
C VAL A 61 9.66 -1.37 -4.44
N TRP A 62 10.72 -0.98 -5.17
CA TRP A 62 11.79 -0.17 -4.60
C TRP A 62 11.26 1.15 -4.03
N TRP A 63 10.41 1.87 -4.78
CA TRP A 63 9.81 3.12 -4.32
C TRP A 63 8.91 2.93 -3.10
N TYR A 64 8.17 1.84 -3.05
CA TYR A 64 7.35 1.49 -1.89
C TYR A 64 8.19 1.17 -0.65
N THR A 65 9.40 0.66 -0.85
CA THR A 65 10.31 0.22 0.23
C THR A 65 11.27 1.32 0.68
N CYS A 66 11.35 2.43 -0.04
CA CYS A 66 12.12 3.60 0.38
C CYS A 66 11.44 4.33 1.54
N GLU A 67 12.25 4.84 2.46
CA GLU A 67 11.82 5.74 3.54
C GLU A 67 11.55 7.16 3.01
N ILE A 68 10.69 7.29 2.01
CA ILE A 68 10.22 8.57 1.48
C ILE A 68 8.73 8.74 1.75
N PHE A 69 8.24 9.97 1.56
CA PHE A 69 6.84 10.33 1.76
C PHE A 69 5.84 9.41 1.05
N LEU A 70 6.22 8.79 -0.09
CA LEU A 70 5.34 7.98 -0.93
C LEU A 70 4.75 6.78 -0.18
N TYR A 71 5.57 6.09 0.63
CA TYR A 71 5.09 4.98 1.47
C TYR A 71 4.01 5.43 2.46
N GLY A 72 4.28 6.51 3.19
CA GLY A 72 3.34 7.04 4.19
C GLY A 72 2.05 7.53 3.56
N MET A 73 2.16 8.31 2.49
CA MET A 73 1.02 8.86 1.75
C MET A 73 0.14 7.76 1.15
N LEU A 74 0.74 6.75 0.52
CA LEU A 74 0.03 5.61 -0.06
C LEU A 74 -0.74 4.82 1.00
N ASN A 75 -0.05 4.41 2.06
CA ASN A 75 -0.67 3.59 3.11
C ASN A 75 -1.73 4.36 3.90
N HIS A 76 -1.53 5.67 4.10
CA HIS A 76 -2.56 6.53 4.70
C HIS A 76 -3.79 6.59 3.79
N GLY A 77 -3.62 6.94 2.53
CA GLY A 77 -4.72 7.05 1.57
C GLY A 77 -5.53 5.77 1.45
N LEU A 78 -4.85 4.63 1.36
CA LEU A 78 -5.51 3.32 1.27
C LEU A 78 -6.28 2.94 2.54
N ARG A 79 -5.74 3.23 3.74
CA ARG A 79 -6.41 2.92 5.01
C ARG A 79 -7.59 3.83 5.29
N SER A 80 -7.45 5.12 5.02
CA SER A 80 -8.50 6.10 5.24
C SER A 80 -9.53 6.17 4.11
N LEU A 81 -9.32 5.41 3.01
CA LEU A 81 -10.10 5.50 1.77
C LEU A 81 -10.16 6.94 1.23
N ASP A 82 -9.05 7.67 1.33
CA ASP A 82 -8.92 9.02 0.78
C ASP A 82 -8.93 8.97 -0.74
N MET A 83 -10.08 9.28 -1.33
CA MET A 83 -10.30 9.21 -2.77
C MET A 83 -9.41 10.19 -3.55
N GLU A 84 -9.08 11.36 -2.99
CA GLU A 84 -8.16 12.30 -3.63
C GLU A 84 -6.76 11.71 -3.72
N ALA A 85 -6.22 11.24 -2.59
CA ALA A 85 -4.91 10.59 -2.53
C ALA A 85 -4.85 9.36 -3.45
N MET A 86 -5.87 8.50 -3.37
CA MET A 86 -5.94 7.27 -4.16
C MET A 86 -6.01 7.57 -5.67
N SER A 87 -6.75 8.59 -6.10
CA SER A 87 -6.81 9.02 -7.49
C SER A 87 -5.45 9.52 -8.00
N LYS A 88 -4.69 10.26 -7.18
CA LYS A 88 -3.36 10.77 -7.56
C LYS A 88 -2.28 9.71 -7.54
N LEU A 89 -2.43 8.68 -6.70
CA LEU A 89 -1.50 7.56 -6.57
C LEU A 89 -1.91 6.34 -7.41
N GLY A 90 -3.02 6.39 -8.11
CA GLY A 90 -3.60 5.23 -8.84
C GLY A 90 -2.61 4.56 -9.80
N PHE A 91 -1.87 5.35 -10.58
CA PHE A 91 -0.85 4.82 -11.50
C PHE A 91 0.25 4.05 -10.75
N PHE A 92 0.66 4.55 -9.58
CA PHE A 92 1.66 3.89 -8.76
C PHE A 92 1.11 2.64 -8.08
N ILE A 93 -0.14 2.69 -7.55
CA ILE A 93 -0.84 1.53 -6.98
C ILE A 93 -0.92 0.41 -8.01
N ARG A 94 -1.32 0.73 -9.24
CA ARG A 94 -1.38 -0.21 -10.36
C ARG A 94 -0.02 -0.83 -10.66
N SER A 95 1.00 0.00 -10.82
CA SER A 95 2.36 -0.46 -11.15
C SER A 95 2.93 -1.35 -10.06
N LEU A 96 2.73 -0.98 -8.79
CA LEU A 96 3.14 -1.78 -7.64
C LEU A 96 2.39 -3.13 -7.60
N HIS A 97 1.08 -3.12 -7.80
CA HIS A 97 0.27 -4.34 -7.83
C HIS A 97 0.72 -5.31 -8.94
N LEU A 98 0.95 -4.80 -10.14
CA LEU A 98 1.40 -5.61 -11.27
C LEU A 98 2.78 -6.22 -11.02
N GLN A 99 3.71 -5.45 -10.47
CA GLN A 99 5.03 -5.96 -10.12
C GLN A 99 4.97 -7.02 -9.02
N LEU A 100 4.17 -6.80 -7.98
CA LEU A 100 3.98 -7.79 -6.91
C LEU A 100 3.36 -9.09 -7.45
N LYS A 101 2.40 -8.98 -8.36
CA LYS A 101 1.80 -10.14 -9.03
C LYS A 101 2.84 -10.91 -9.84
N GLN A 102 3.68 -10.21 -10.59
CA GLN A 102 4.78 -10.83 -11.35
C GLN A 102 5.77 -11.55 -10.41
N LEU A 103 6.27 -10.85 -9.38
CA LEU A 103 7.19 -11.42 -8.39
C LEU A 103 6.59 -12.65 -7.69
N HIS A 104 5.29 -12.61 -7.38
CA HIS A 104 4.59 -13.76 -6.82
C HIS A 104 4.62 -14.96 -7.76
N GLN A 105 4.33 -14.75 -9.04
CA GLN A 105 4.36 -15.83 -10.04
C GLN A 105 5.76 -16.43 -10.21
N GLU A 106 6.79 -15.58 -10.27
CA GLU A 106 8.19 -16.01 -10.37
C GLU A 106 8.66 -16.83 -9.16
N GLN A 107 8.18 -16.47 -7.96
CA GLN A 107 8.60 -17.09 -6.71
C GLN A 107 7.70 -18.25 -6.25
N LEU A 108 6.57 -18.48 -6.91
CA LEU A 108 5.56 -19.46 -6.48
C LEU A 108 6.17 -20.86 -6.29
N ALA A 109 7.07 -21.29 -7.18
CA ALA A 109 7.75 -22.56 -7.08
C ALA A 109 8.68 -22.70 -5.87
N SER A 110 9.16 -21.56 -5.34
CA SER A 110 10.07 -21.52 -4.18
C SER A 110 9.33 -21.63 -2.84
N PHE A 111 8.03 -21.31 -2.81
CA PHE A 111 7.19 -21.33 -1.60
C PHE A 111 6.47 -22.68 -1.41
N LYS A 112 7.22 -23.78 -1.48
CA LYS A 112 6.65 -25.15 -1.33
C LYS A 112 6.25 -25.51 0.10
N LYS A 113 6.66 -24.72 1.11
CA LYS A 113 6.35 -24.97 2.52
C LYS A 113 5.68 -23.74 3.15
N SER A 114 4.79 -23.98 4.10
CA SER A 114 4.25 -22.89 4.93
C SER A 114 5.40 -22.20 5.69
N PHE A 115 5.31 -20.89 5.82
CA PHE A 115 6.26 -20.09 6.58
C PHE A 115 5.52 -19.03 7.39
N THR A 116 6.14 -18.60 8.48
CA THR A 116 5.60 -17.53 9.33
C THR A 116 6.25 -16.21 8.95
N VAL A 117 5.44 -15.18 8.89
CA VAL A 117 5.89 -13.79 8.74
C VAL A 117 5.34 -12.93 9.88
N TYR A 118 6.05 -11.88 10.18
CA TYR A 118 5.73 -10.95 11.27
C TYR A 118 5.45 -9.57 10.69
N ARG A 119 4.50 -8.87 11.27
CA ARG A 119 4.20 -7.48 10.98
C ARG A 119 4.00 -6.73 12.30
N GLY A 120 4.71 -5.60 12.44
CA GLY A 120 4.41 -4.60 13.45
C GLY A 120 3.36 -3.63 12.90
N GLN A 121 2.35 -3.34 13.71
CA GLN A 121 1.34 -2.34 13.37
C GLN A 121 0.95 -1.56 14.63
N GLY A 122 1.21 -0.24 14.60
CA GLY A 122 0.64 0.67 15.59
C GLY A 122 -0.87 0.79 15.37
N MET A 123 -1.64 0.73 16.44
CA MET A 123 -3.09 0.94 16.42
C MET A 123 -3.57 1.55 17.74
N SER A 124 -4.74 2.18 17.74
CA SER A 124 -5.36 2.66 18.96
C SER A 124 -5.83 1.50 19.82
N LYS A 125 -6.09 1.76 21.12
CA LYS A 125 -6.67 0.74 22.00
C LYS A 125 -8.04 0.28 21.52
N GLU A 126 -8.82 1.20 20.95
CA GLU A 126 -10.14 0.93 20.39
C GLU A 126 -10.04 0.02 19.16
N ASP A 127 -9.13 0.33 18.20
CA ASP A 127 -8.92 -0.52 17.02
C ASP A 127 -8.45 -1.92 17.42
N PHE A 128 -7.58 -2.01 18.44
CA PHE A 128 -7.14 -3.30 18.95
C PHE A 128 -8.29 -4.10 19.55
N GLN A 129 -9.16 -3.45 20.34
CA GLN A 129 -10.33 -4.13 20.91
C GLN A 129 -11.28 -4.61 19.83
N ASN A 130 -11.57 -3.77 18.84
CA ASN A 130 -12.38 -4.14 17.67
C ASN A 130 -11.81 -5.35 16.91
N LEU A 131 -10.48 -5.41 16.79
CA LEU A 131 -9.79 -6.55 16.17
C LEU A 131 -9.97 -7.84 17.00
N VAL A 132 -9.85 -7.74 18.33
CA VAL A 132 -10.07 -8.88 19.24
C VAL A 132 -11.52 -9.37 19.17
N ASP A 133 -12.47 -8.46 19.17
CA ASP A 133 -13.92 -8.76 19.12
C ASP A 133 -14.34 -9.37 17.78
N SER A 134 -13.59 -9.07 16.70
CA SER A 134 -13.81 -9.66 15.37
C SER A 134 -13.21 -11.06 15.18
N LYS A 135 -12.70 -11.68 16.24
CA LYS A 135 -12.08 -13.02 16.17
C LYS A 135 -13.09 -14.05 15.62
N GLY A 136 -12.67 -14.76 14.58
CA GLY A 136 -13.52 -15.71 13.84
C GLY A 136 -14.32 -15.08 12.69
N GLY A 137 -14.30 -13.76 12.54
CA GLY A 137 -14.85 -13.03 11.41
C GLY A 137 -13.88 -12.86 10.24
N LEU A 138 -14.26 -11.99 9.30
CA LEU A 138 -13.40 -11.58 8.18
C LEU A 138 -12.64 -10.30 8.54
N LEU A 139 -11.34 -10.31 8.31
CA LEU A 139 -10.49 -9.14 8.40
C LEU A 139 -9.98 -8.77 7.01
N SER A 140 -10.16 -7.52 6.62
CA SER A 140 -9.66 -6.98 5.35
C SER A 140 -8.67 -5.85 5.62
N PHE A 141 -7.55 -5.90 4.92
CA PHE A 141 -6.58 -4.81 4.90
C PHE A 141 -6.65 -4.10 3.53
N ASN A 142 -6.91 -2.82 3.54
CA ASN A 142 -7.01 -2.01 2.32
C ASN A 142 -5.65 -1.51 1.81
N ASN A 143 -4.55 -1.86 2.46
CA ASN A 143 -3.21 -1.44 2.11
C ASN A 143 -2.29 -2.63 1.82
N PHE A 144 -1.15 -2.37 1.19
CA PHE A 144 -0.11 -3.37 1.02
C PHE A 144 0.49 -3.73 2.38
N LEU A 145 0.67 -5.03 2.63
CA LEU A 145 1.17 -5.53 3.90
C LEU A 145 2.66 -5.84 3.77
N SER A 146 3.50 -4.96 4.32
CA SER A 146 4.91 -5.28 4.51
C SER A 146 5.09 -6.22 5.70
N THR A 147 5.91 -7.25 5.51
CA THR A 147 6.15 -8.29 6.51
C THR A 147 7.63 -8.66 6.56
N SER A 148 8.07 -9.27 7.65
CA SER A 148 9.42 -9.78 7.82
C SER A 148 9.39 -11.26 8.24
N LYS A 149 10.40 -12.03 7.81
CA LYS A 149 10.62 -13.39 8.32
C LYS A 149 11.25 -13.41 9.72
N LYS A 150 11.76 -12.28 10.19
CA LYS A 150 12.33 -12.14 11.55
C LYS A 150 11.34 -11.41 12.44
N PRO A 151 11.12 -11.88 13.68
CA PRO A 151 10.34 -11.11 14.65
C PRO A 151 11.05 -9.78 14.95
N PHE A 152 10.27 -8.73 15.17
CA PHE A 152 10.81 -7.41 15.50
C PHE A 152 11.30 -7.42 16.96
N ILE A 153 12.59 -7.12 17.14
CA ILE A 153 13.22 -7.07 18.47
C ILE A 153 13.35 -5.62 18.99
N ASN A 154 13.31 -4.61 18.08
CA ASN A 154 13.47 -3.20 18.45
C ASN A 154 12.46 -2.30 17.76
N HIS A 155 11.94 -1.31 18.49
CA HIS A 155 10.92 -0.34 18.04
C HIS A 155 11.32 0.52 16.81
N ALA A 156 12.61 0.65 16.51
CA ALA A 156 13.11 1.48 15.43
C ALA A 156 13.04 0.85 14.02
N THR A 157 12.73 -0.44 13.92
CA THR A 157 12.78 -1.18 12.64
C THR A 157 11.40 -1.42 12.02
N PHE A 158 10.35 -0.79 12.52
CA PHE A 158 8.96 -1.04 12.10
C PHE A 158 8.59 -0.52 10.71
N LEU A 159 9.44 0.28 10.07
CA LEU A 159 9.11 0.93 8.80
C LEU A 159 9.63 0.19 7.57
N THR A 160 10.41 -0.86 7.73
CA THR A 160 11.10 -1.53 6.61
C THR A 160 10.82 -3.03 6.48
N ALA A 161 9.69 -3.50 6.95
CA ALA A 161 9.31 -4.89 6.72
C ALA A 161 8.55 -5.03 5.39
N TYR A 162 9.00 -5.89 4.53
CA TYR A 162 8.46 -6.17 3.19
C TYR A 162 7.98 -7.58 3.04
#